data_0505d7561a77e69112e2ebb18e40a81b
#
_entry.id   0505d7561a77e69112e2ebb18e40a81b
#
_cell.length_a   1.000
_cell.length_b   1.000
_cell.length_c   1.000
_cell.angle_alpha   90.00
_cell.angle_beta   90.00
_cell.angle_gamma   90.00
#
_symmetry.space_group_name_H-M   'P 1'
#
loop_
_entity.id
_entity.type
_entity.pdbx_description
1 polymer ?
#
loop_
_entity_poly.entity_id
_entity_poly.type
_entity_poly.pdbx_seq_one_letter_code
_entity_poly.pdbx_strand_id
1 'polypeptide(L)'
;HRIEVAGKGRKGREFIYTYSEDELHRQLAALRKAGRSWKEPIQRYKGLGEMDADQLAETTMDRAHRSLRRITLKDEEALRRAEDVFELLMGQVVGPRRDFIVEEAAGIDRDRIDA
;
A
#
# COMPACT_ATOMS: atom_id res chain seq x y z
N HIS A 1 0.92 1.23 -6.63
CA HIS A 1 1.61 1.10 -7.91
C HIS A 1 2.40 2.36 -8.23
N ARG A 2 3.40 2.21 -9.07
CA ARG A 2 4.19 3.32 -9.62
C ARG A 2 4.10 3.29 -11.13
N ILE A 3 3.54 4.36 -11.70
CA ILE A 3 3.40 4.55 -13.14
C ILE A 3 4.54 5.45 -13.61
N GLU A 4 5.35 4.97 -14.55
CA GLU A 4 6.37 5.78 -15.22
C GLU A 4 5.77 6.38 -16.49
N VAL A 5 5.48 7.66 -16.48
CA VAL A 5 4.83 8.36 -17.59
C VAL A 5 5.88 8.97 -18.50
N ALA A 6 5.72 8.81 -19.81
CA ALA A 6 6.57 9.45 -20.80
C ALA A 6 6.44 10.98 -20.71
N GLY A 7 7.55 11.67 -20.50
CA GLY A 7 7.59 13.13 -20.43
C GLY A 7 7.31 13.78 -21.77
N LYS A 8 6.66 14.95 -21.76
CA LYS A 8 6.58 15.83 -22.93
C LYS A 8 7.89 16.63 -23.05
N GLY A 9 8.66 16.40 -24.10
CA GLY A 9 9.86 17.15 -24.42
C GLY A 9 11.10 16.79 -23.58
N ARG A 10 12.00 17.78 -23.36
CA ARG A 10 13.25 17.61 -22.59
C ARG A 10 13.06 17.42 -21.09
N LYS A 11 11.85 17.56 -20.55
CA LYS A 11 11.52 17.25 -19.16
C LYS A 11 11.46 15.73 -19.01
N GLY A 12 12.27 15.22 -18.12
CA GLY A 12 12.45 13.81 -17.85
C GLY A 12 11.16 13.06 -17.46
N ARG A 13 11.34 11.80 -17.11
CA ARG A 13 10.26 10.88 -16.69
C ARG A 13 9.50 11.44 -15.50
N GLU A 14 8.19 11.32 -15.57
CA GLU A 14 7.28 11.64 -14.47
C GLU A 14 6.77 10.35 -13.84
N PHE A 15 6.68 10.31 -12.51
CA PHE A 15 6.20 9.16 -11.78
C PHE A 15 4.90 9.50 -11.06
N ILE A 16 3.90 8.62 -11.17
CA ILE A 16 2.64 8.71 -10.46
C ILE A 16 2.51 7.50 -9.55
N TYR A 17 2.27 7.73 -8.25
CA TYR A 17 2.00 6.68 -7.29
C TYR A 17 0.51 6.52 -7.05
N THR A 18 0.02 5.29 -7.05
CA THR A 18 -1.36 4.95 -6.73
C THR A 18 -1.42 3.92 -5.62
N TYR A 19 -2.43 4.02 -4.76
CA TYR A 19 -2.54 3.26 -3.53
C TYR A 19 -3.66 2.21 -3.55
N SER A 20 -4.44 2.17 -4.63
CA SER A 20 -5.47 1.16 -4.87
C SER A 20 -5.57 0.81 -6.37
N GLU A 21 -6.22 -0.30 -6.68
CA GLU A 21 -6.51 -0.70 -8.07
C GLU A 21 -7.45 0.32 -8.75
N ASP A 22 -8.47 0.78 -8.05
CA ASP A 22 -9.40 1.79 -8.56
C ASP A 22 -8.69 3.10 -8.91
N GLU A 23 -7.77 3.52 -8.07
CA GLU A 23 -6.95 4.71 -8.32
C GLU A 23 -6.04 4.50 -9.51
N LEU A 24 -5.42 3.33 -9.64
CA LEU A 24 -4.61 2.96 -10.79
C LEU A 24 -5.41 3.06 -12.08
N HIS A 25 -6.59 2.44 -12.13
CA HIS A 25 -7.45 2.48 -13.32
C HIS A 25 -7.89 3.90 -13.69
N ARG A 26 -8.22 4.73 -12.70
CA ARG A 26 -8.55 6.15 -12.92
C ARG A 26 -7.39 6.94 -13.48
N GLN A 27 -6.19 6.75 -12.96
CA GLN A 27 -4.99 7.43 -13.45
C GLN A 27 -4.63 6.99 -14.87
N LEU A 28 -4.71 5.70 -15.18
CA LEU A 28 -4.47 5.20 -16.53
C LEU A 28 -5.49 5.73 -17.54
N ALA A 29 -6.76 5.80 -17.16
CA ALA A 29 -7.81 6.39 -18.01
C ALA A 29 -7.56 7.88 -18.26
N ALA A 30 -7.15 8.63 -17.24
CA ALA A 30 -6.82 10.05 -17.37
C ALA A 30 -5.60 10.28 -18.29
N LEU A 31 -4.56 9.46 -18.15
CA LEU A 31 -3.39 9.52 -19.02
C LEU A 31 -3.74 9.20 -20.49
N ARG A 32 -4.55 8.18 -20.70
CA ARG A 32 -5.03 7.82 -22.05
C ARG A 32 -5.84 8.94 -22.69
N LYS A 33 -6.73 9.57 -21.92
CA LYS A 33 -7.52 10.74 -22.36
C LYS A 33 -6.63 11.92 -22.73
N ALA A 34 -5.55 12.13 -21.99
CA ALA A 34 -4.57 13.18 -22.24
C ALA A 34 -3.60 12.87 -23.40
N GLY A 35 -3.72 11.69 -24.03
CA GLY A 35 -2.81 11.22 -25.07
C GLY A 35 -1.39 10.97 -24.59
N ARG A 36 -1.23 10.67 -23.28
CA ARG A 36 0.07 10.36 -22.68
C ARG A 36 0.28 8.83 -22.59
N SER A 37 1.49 8.41 -22.84
CA SER A 37 1.90 7.01 -22.71
C SER A 37 2.67 6.79 -21.42
N TRP A 38 2.72 5.55 -20.98
CA TRP A 38 3.48 5.10 -19.83
C TRP A 38 4.24 3.83 -20.15
N LYS A 39 5.23 3.51 -19.31
CA LYS A 39 6.05 2.32 -19.46
C LYS A 39 5.35 1.11 -18.86
N GLU A 40 5.35 0.02 -19.59
CA GLU A 40 4.91 -1.29 -19.11
C GLU A 40 6.13 -2.21 -18.82
N PRO A 41 6.03 -3.12 -17.86
CA PRO A 41 4.93 -3.29 -16.92
C PRO A 41 4.89 -2.21 -15.83
N ILE A 42 3.68 -1.89 -15.33
CA ILE A 42 3.52 -0.98 -14.20
C ILE A 42 4.06 -1.66 -12.93
N GLN A 43 4.93 -0.97 -12.20
CA GLN A 43 5.53 -1.52 -11.00
C GLN A 43 4.54 -1.54 -9.84
N ARG A 44 4.34 -2.70 -9.23
CA ARG A 44 3.59 -2.86 -7.98
C ARG A 44 4.57 -3.17 -6.85
N TYR A 45 4.53 -2.35 -5.79
CA TYR A 45 5.30 -2.61 -4.59
C TYR A 45 4.49 -3.49 -3.64
N LYS A 46 5.07 -4.62 -3.25
CA LYS A 46 4.50 -5.57 -2.29
C LYS A 46 4.88 -5.24 -0.85
N GLY A 47 5.98 -4.52 -0.69
CA GLY A 47 6.48 -4.08 0.60
C GLY A 47 7.50 -2.96 0.48
N LEU A 48 7.80 -2.32 1.59
CA LEU A 48 8.73 -1.18 1.63
C LEU A 48 10.16 -1.55 1.24
N GLY A 49 10.56 -2.82 1.43
CA GLY A 49 11.89 -3.31 1.07
C GLY A 49 12.18 -3.35 -0.44
N GLU A 50 11.16 -3.21 -1.27
CA GLU A 50 11.31 -3.13 -2.72
C GLU A 50 11.55 -1.70 -3.22
N MET A 51 11.41 -0.72 -2.34
CA MET A 51 11.60 0.69 -2.65
C MET A 51 13.04 1.11 -2.38
N ASP A 52 13.61 1.91 -3.27
CA ASP A 52 14.86 2.62 -2.96
C ASP A 52 14.61 3.82 -2.02
N ALA A 53 15.67 4.44 -1.54
CA ALA A 53 15.58 5.51 -0.56
C ALA A 53 14.76 6.72 -1.05
N ASP A 54 14.90 7.09 -2.31
CA ASP A 54 14.19 8.22 -2.90
C ASP A 54 12.69 7.93 -3.03
N GLN A 55 12.34 6.73 -3.47
CA GLN A 55 10.95 6.27 -3.57
C GLN A 55 10.28 6.19 -2.20
N LEU A 56 11.00 5.69 -1.21
CA LEU A 56 10.51 5.62 0.17
C LEU A 56 10.30 7.01 0.76
N ALA A 57 11.24 7.92 0.55
CA ALA A 57 11.11 9.31 0.99
C ALA A 57 9.90 10.00 0.36
N GLU A 58 9.72 9.88 -0.94
CA GLU A 58 8.65 10.51 -1.71
C GLU A 58 7.25 10.03 -1.30
N THR A 59 7.11 8.74 -1.00
CA THR A 59 5.80 8.12 -0.69
C THR A 59 5.43 8.14 0.79
N THR A 60 6.40 8.08 1.70
CA THR A 60 6.14 7.90 3.14
C THR A 60 6.60 9.06 4.02
N MET A 61 7.59 9.82 3.60
CA MET A 61 8.23 10.85 4.41
C MET A 61 7.87 12.27 3.98
N ASP A 62 7.76 12.53 2.69
CA ASP A 62 7.48 13.85 2.17
C ASP A 62 6.11 14.36 2.66
N ARG A 63 6.10 15.50 3.31
CA ARG A 63 4.89 16.12 3.89
C ARG A 63 3.81 16.42 2.85
N ALA A 64 4.20 16.69 1.61
CA ALA A 64 3.26 17.00 0.54
C ALA A 64 2.50 15.77 0.03
N HIS A 65 3.07 14.57 0.16
CA HIS A 65 2.56 13.36 -0.45
C HIS A 65 2.20 12.25 0.55
N ARG A 66 2.78 12.27 1.76
CA ARG A 66 2.53 11.23 2.76
C ARG A 66 1.09 11.23 3.26
N SER A 67 0.58 10.04 3.56
CA SER A 67 -0.67 9.85 4.30
C SER A 67 -0.36 9.44 5.74
N LEU A 68 -0.97 10.10 6.71
CA LEU A 68 -0.84 9.78 8.12
C LEU A 68 -2.16 9.25 8.65
N ARG A 69 -2.09 8.14 9.38
CA ARG A 69 -3.21 7.58 10.12
C ARG A 69 -2.94 7.63 11.61
N ARG A 70 -3.84 8.25 12.36
CA ARG A 70 -3.77 8.25 13.81
C ARG A 70 -4.31 6.91 14.33
N ILE A 71 -3.49 6.20 15.10
CA ILE A 71 -3.90 4.99 15.81
C ILE A 71 -4.18 5.40 17.24
N THR A 72 -5.39 5.11 17.74
CA THR A 72 -5.81 5.42 19.11
C THR A 72 -6.40 4.18 19.76
N LEU A 73 -6.10 3.99 21.04
CA LEU A 73 -6.76 3.04 21.91
C LEU A 73 -7.69 3.84 22.83
N LYS A 74 -9.00 3.64 22.71
CA LYS A 74 -10.01 4.50 23.33
C LYS A 74 -10.26 4.19 24.81
N ASP A 75 -10.01 2.94 25.23
CA ASP A 75 -10.30 2.44 26.57
C ASP A 75 -9.41 1.25 26.92
N GLU A 76 -9.52 0.80 28.15
CA GLU A 76 -8.74 -0.32 28.69
C GLU A 76 -9.06 -1.66 28.01
N GLU A 77 -10.31 -1.85 27.60
CA GLU A 77 -10.72 -3.05 26.87
C GLU A 77 -10.09 -3.10 25.46
N ALA A 78 -10.04 -1.96 24.76
CA ALA A 78 -9.36 -1.87 23.47
C ALA A 78 -7.85 -2.13 23.60
N LEU A 79 -7.22 -1.66 24.69
CA LEU A 79 -5.82 -1.93 24.98
C LEU A 79 -5.57 -3.44 25.18
N ARG A 80 -6.37 -4.10 26.00
CA ARG A 80 -6.25 -5.54 26.26
C ARG A 80 -6.43 -6.36 24.98
N ARG A 81 -7.42 -6.03 24.15
CA ARG A 81 -7.61 -6.67 22.85
C ARG A 81 -6.42 -6.47 21.91
N ALA A 82 -5.84 -5.28 21.90
CA ALA A 82 -4.67 -5.00 21.09
C ALA A 82 -3.45 -5.81 21.55
N GLU A 83 -3.24 -5.94 22.87
CA GLU A 83 -2.18 -6.76 23.44
C GLU A 83 -2.37 -8.25 23.09
N ASP A 84 -3.58 -8.78 23.27
CA ASP A 84 -3.90 -10.18 22.98
C ASP A 84 -3.71 -10.50 21.49
N VAL A 85 -4.18 -9.65 20.59
CA VAL A 85 -4.02 -9.82 19.14
C VAL A 85 -2.55 -9.68 18.74
N PHE A 86 -1.81 -8.74 19.32
CA PHE A 86 -0.40 -8.57 19.06
C PHE A 86 0.40 -9.81 19.48
N GLU A 87 0.15 -10.35 20.67
CA GLU A 87 0.78 -11.58 21.15
C GLU A 87 0.42 -12.78 20.28
N LEU A 88 -0.85 -12.89 19.88
CA LEU A 88 -1.33 -13.94 19.00
C LEU A 88 -0.59 -13.94 17.65
N LEU A 89 -0.46 -12.77 17.02
CA LEU A 89 0.11 -12.63 15.68
C LEU A 89 1.64 -12.61 15.67
N MET A 90 2.27 -12.06 16.70
CA MET A 90 3.71 -11.83 16.77
C MET A 90 4.41 -12.79 17.75
N GLY A 91 3.65 -13.53 18.56
CA GLY A 91 4.19 -14.51 19.51
C GLY A 91 4.75 -15.75 18.81
N GLN A 92 5.38 -16.62 19.62
CA GLN A 92 6.05 -17.83 19.12
C GLN A 92 5.08 -19.00 18.84
N VAL A 93 3.88 -18.98 19.39
CA VAL A 93 2.90 -20.06 19.26
C VAL A 93 2.17 -19.96 17.92
N VAL A 94 2.36 -20.95 17.06
CA VAL A 94 1.88 -20.93 15.67
C VAL A 94 0.41 -21.36 15.53
N GLY A 95 -0.05 -22.32 16.32
CA GLY A 95 -1.40 -22.90 16.19
C GLY A 95 -2.53 -21.87 16.27
N PRO A 96 -2.65 -21.11 17.37
CA PRO A 96 -3.67 -20.07 17.51
C PRO A 96 -3.59 -19.00 16.44
N ARG A 97 -2.39 -18.63 15.98
CA ARG A 97 -2.19 -17.67 14.88
C ARG A 97 -2.77 -18.18 13.58
N ARG A 98 -2.50 -19.43 13.25
CA ARG A 98 -3.04 -20.06 12.04
C ARG A 98 -4.57 -20.09 12.09
N ASP A 99 -5.15 -20.48 13.21
CA ASP A 99 -6.59 -20.59 13.39
C ASP A 99 -7.26 -19.21 13.26
N PHE A 100 -6.69 -18.18 13.87
CA PHE A 100 -7.14 -16.78 13.72
C PHE A 100 -7.11 -16.32 12.26
N ILE A 101 -6.02 -16.58 11.53
CA ILE A 101 -5.89 -16.19 10.12
C ILE A 101 -6.93 -16.91 9.25
N VAL A 102 -7.19 -18.19 9.50
CA VAL A 102 -8.19 -18.96 8.77
C VAL A 102 -9.60 -18.44 9.04
N GLU A 103 -9.94 -18.15 10.30
CA GLU A 103 -11.25 -17.61 10.69
C GLU A 103 -11.51 -16.22 10.09
N GLU A 104 -10.51 -15.36 10.10
CA GLU A 104 -10.62 -13.99 9.57
C GLU A 104 -10.48 -13.90 8.05
N ALA A 105 -10.02 -14.96 7.38
CA ALA A 105 -9.78 -14.96 5.92
C ALA A 105 -11.02 -14.63 5.10
N ALA A 106 -12.21 -14.98 5.57
CA ALA A 106 -13.47 -14.70 4.88
C ALA A 106 -13.81 -13.20 4.87
N GLY A 107 -13.30 -12.42 5.81
CA GLY A 107 -13.53 -10.98 5.92
C GLY A 107 -12.46 -10.11 5.24
N ILE A 108 -11.44 -10.74 4.67
CA ILE A 108 -10.33 -10.00 4.04
C ILE A 108 -10.72 -9.55 2.64
N ASP A 109 -10.56 -8.28 2.39
CA ASP A 109 -10.65 -7.70 1.05
C ASP A 109 -9.53 -8.25 0.17
N ARG A 110 -9.90 -8.98 -0.89
CA ARG A 110 -8.96 -9.62 -1.81
C ARG A 110 -8.03 -8.64 -2.51
N ASP A 111 -8.46 -7.40 -2.68
CA ASP A 111 -7.64 -6.34 -3.29
C ASP A 111 -6.44 -5.92 -2.42
N ARG A 112 -6.47 -6.29 -1.14
CA ARG A 112 -5.37 -6.05 -0.20
C ARG A 112 -4.40 -7.21 -0.10
N ILE A 113 -4.75 -8.36 -0.65
CA ILE A 113 -3.89 -9.53 -0.65
C ILE A 113 -3.10 -9.55 -1.95
N ASP A 114 -1.79 -9.63 -1.79
CA ASP A 114 -0.91 -9.85 -2.92
C ASP A 114 -0.88 -11.35 -3.23
N ALA A 115 -1.66 -11.72 -4.21
CA ALA A 115 -1.71 -13.09 -4.71
C ALA A 115 -0.52 -13.42 -5.62
#